data_2084ac6e81e9228635038b61e4861848
#
_entry.id   2084ac6e81e9228635038b61e4861848
#
_cell.length_a   1.000
_cell.length_b   1.000
_cell.length_c   1.000
_cell.angle_alpha   90.00
_cell.angle_beta   90.00
_cell.angle_gamma   90.00
#
_symmetry.space_group_name_H-M   'P 1'
#
loop_
_entity.id
_entity.type
_entity.pdbx_description
1 polymer ?
#
loop_
_entity_poly.entity_id
_entity_poly.type
_entity_poly.pdbx_seq_one_letter_code
_entity_poly.pdbx_strand_id
1 'polypeptide(L)'
;MTTPRIEFRHISKTFFGLHHVVPALEDVSFKVLPGEFVTIIGASGSGKSTLFNLCVGLQEPDEGEILVDGERPQRRAGLVGYMPQRDLLLPWRSVLDNVLIPFEVKGIPKRESRQKALEMFSHFGLEAFEHEYPSALSGGMRQRVALLRTWLMGRSTLLLDEPFGALDALTRKELQDWLLRVWQEFERTIMFITHDVEEAVYLADRVIVLSARPGKIKLETKIDLPRPRRQGMIAEPEFGRLVRGLLAELGVDT
;
A
#
# COMPACT_ATOMS: atom_id res chain seq x y z
N MET A 1 -8.52 -13.30 -21.11
CA MET A 1 -8.28 -13.20 -19.65
C MET A 1 -7.36 -12.01 -19.41
N THR A 2 -7.67 -11.15 -18.47
CA THR A 2 -6.84 -9.96 -18.16
C THR A 2 -5.58 -10.41 -17.43
N THR A 3 -4.39 -10.00 -17.90
CA THR A 3 -3.11 -10.29 -17.23
C THR A 3 -3.05 -9.59 -15.85
N PRO A 4 -2.80 -10.32 -14.75
CA PRO A 4 -2.65 -9.71 -13.43
C PRO A 4 -1.45 -8.75 -13.39
N ARG A 5 -1.57 -7.67 -12.61
CA ARG A 5 -0.44 -6.76 -12.33
C ARG A 5 0.59 -7.41 -11.42
N ILE A 6 0.12 -8.14 -10.41
CA ILE A 6 0.97 -8.92 -9.50
C ILE A 6 0.31 -10.30 -9.34
N GLU A 7 1.13 -11.34 -9.35
CA GLU A 7 0.70 -12.70 -9.03
C GLU A 7 1.71 -13.34 -8.09
N PHE A 8 1.24 -13.76 -6.94
CA PHE A 8 1.99 -14.57 -5.98
C PHE A 8 1.60 -16.03 -6.21
N ARG A 9 2.59 -16.92 -6.35
CA ARG A 9 2.39 -18.36 -6.55
C ARG A 9 3.19 -19.14 -5.53
N HIS A 10 2.49 -19.78 -4.60
CA HIS A 10 3.06 -20.67 -3.57
C HIS A 10 4.21 -20.06 -2.78
N ILE A 11 4.05 -18.79 -2.37
CA ILE A 11 5.08 -18.04 -1.68
C ILE A 11 5.25 -18.51 -0.25
N SER A 12 6.45 -18.99 0.07
CA SER A 12 6.88 -19.30 1.43
C SER A 12 8.13 -18.50 1.80
N LYS A 13 8.22 -18.09 3.08
CA LYS A 13 9.37 -17.36 3.62
C LYS A 13 9.61 -17.68 5.08
N THR A 14 10.84 -18.10 5.38
CA THR A 14 11.31 -18.38 6.74
C THR A 14 12.55 -17.53 7.03
N PHE A 15 12.61 -16.94 8.22
CA PHE A 15 13.79 -16.22 8.70
C PHE A 15 14.57 -17.10 9.68
N PHE A 16 15.86 -17.15 9.50
CA PHE A 16 16.78 -17.90 10.35
C PHE A 16 17.56 -16.92 11.23
N GLY A 17 17.29 -16.91 12.52
CA GLY A 17 18.08 -16.20 13.52
C GLY A 17 19.07 -17.13 14.24
N LEU A 18 19.95 -16.57 15.07
CA LEU A 18 20.99 -17.34 15.79
C LEU A 18 20.42 -18.47 16.65
N HIS A 19 19.25 -18.29 17.24
CA HIS A 19 18.64 -19.25 18.18
C HIS A 19 17.17 -19.58 17.85
N HIS A 20 16.62 -19.10 16.73
CA HIS A 20 15.22 -19.32 16.38
C HIS A 20 15.01 -19.33 14.86
N VAL A 21 14.07 -20.13 14.45
CA VAL A 21 13.56 -20.20 13.07
C VAL A 21 12.15 -19.62 13.08
N VAL A 22 11.88 -18.66 12.20
CA VAL A 22 10.61 -17.95 12.15
C VAL A 22 9.98 -18.11 10.77
N PRO A 23 9.06 -19.07 10.58
CA PRO A 23 8.27 -19.13 9.36
C PRO A 23 7.34 -17.89 9.32
N ALA A 24 7.56 -17.02 8.37
CA ALA A 24 6.81 -15.77 8.23
C ALA A 24 5.59 -15.93 7.31
N LEU A 25 5.77 -16.63 6.18
CA LEU A 25 4.73 -16.91 5.19
C LEU A 25 4.80 -18.38 4.79
N GLU A 26 3.65 -18.99 4.53
CA GLU A 26 3.54 -20.38 4.09
C GLU A 26 2.47 -20.51 3.03
N ASP A 27 2.85 -20.91 1.82
CA ASP A 27 2.00 -21.20 0.65
C ASP A 27 0.99 -20.10 0.31
N VAL A 28 1.45 -18.85 0.21
CA VAL A 28 0.60 -17.70 -0.12
C VAL A 28 0.47 -17.58 -1.64
N SER A 29 -0.77 -17.66 -2.16
CA SER A 29 -1.07 -17.57 -3.59
C SER A 29 -2.29 -16.70 -3.85
N PHE A 30 -2.13 -15.59 -4.58
CA PHE A 30 -3.23 -14.74 -5.06
C PHE A 30 -2.77 -13.84 -6.22
N LYS A 31 -3.73 -13.17 -6.85
CA LYS A 31 -3.50 -12.26 -7.99
C LYS A 31 -4.07 -10.89 -7.68
N VAL A 32 -3.48 -9.85 -8.26
CA VAL A 32 -4.00 -8.48 -8.23
C VAL A 32 -4.23 -8.03 -9.66
N LEU A 33 -5.46 -7.60 -9.96
CA LEU A 33 -5.87 -7.21 -11.31
C LEU A 33 -5.56 -5.73 -11.59
N PRO A 34 -5.45 -5.33 -12.86
CA PRO A 34 -5.30 -3.92 -13.23
C PRO A 34 -6.45 -3.06 -12.69
N GLY A 35 -6.10 -1.91 -12.10
CA GLY A 35 -7.06 -0.97 -11.52
C GLY A 35 -7.68 -1.38 -10.18
N GLU A 36 -7.36 -2.57 -9.67
CA GLU A 36 -7.93 -3.10 -8.43
C GLU A 36 -7.31 -2.43 -7.20
N PHE A 37 -8.13 -2.16 -6.19
CA PHE A 37 -7.68 -1.79 -4.84
C PHE A 37 -7.80 -3.01 -3.92
N VAL A 38 -6.69 -3.67 -3.64
CA VAL A 38 -6.63 -4.86 -2.77
C VAL A 38 -6.06 -4.49 -1.42
N THR A 39 -6.77 -4.81 -0.35
CA THR A 39 -6.26 -4.61 1.01
C THR A 39 -5.90 -5.94 1.64
N ILE A 40 -4.76 -5.97 2.35
CA ILE A 40 -4.26 -7.12 3.10
C ILE A 40 -4.33 -6.81 4.58
N ILE A 41 -5.09 -7.60 5.33
CA ILE A 41 -5.22 -7.49 6.78
C ILE A 41 -4.73 -8.77 7.47
N GLY A 42 -4.48 -8.68 8.75
CA GLY A 42 -4.03 -9.80 9.58
C GLY A 42 -3.38 -9.31 10.86
N ALA A 43 -3.22 -10.18 11.84
CA ALA A 43 -2.60 -9.87 13.11
C ALA A 43 -1.18 -9.29 12.94
N SER A 44 -0.68 -8.58 13.97
CA SER A 44 0.71 -8.15 13.97
C SER A 44 1.65 -9.36 13.84
N GLY A 45 2.65 -9.26 12.98
CA GLY A 45 3.57 -10.36 12.71
C GLY A 45 3.03 -11.46 11.77
N SER A 46 1.87 -11.28 11.12
CA SER A 46 1.32 -12.23 10.13
C SER A 46 2.07 -12.26 8.79
N GLY A 47 3.13 -11.50 8.62
CA GLY A 47 3.94 -11.51 7.40
C GLY A 47 3.54 -10.51 6.31
N LYS A 48 2.59 -9.59 6.56
CA LYS A 48 2.12 -8.58 5.57
C LYS A 48 3.28 -7.76 4.96
N SER A 49 4.08 -7.12 5.78
CA SER A 49 5.24 -6.33 5.30
C SER A 49 6.33 -7.23 4.67
N THR A 50 6.45 -8.49 5.14
CA THR A 50 7.32 -9.49 4.49
C THR A 50 6.85 -9.74 3.06
N LEU A 51 5.54 -9.92 2.85
CA LEU A 51 4.96 -10.11 1.52
C LEU A 51 5.27 -8.92 0.58
N PHE A 52 5.18 -7.69 1.10
CA PHE A 52 5.56 -6.49 0.32
C PHE A 52 7.05 -6.45 0.04
N ASN A 53 7.90 -6.75 1.02
CA ASN A 53 9.35 -6.80 0.82
C ASN A 53 9.77 -7.82 -0.23
N LEU A 54 9.10 -8.99 -0.28
CA LEU A 54 9.27 -9.96 -1.34
C LEU A 54 8.81 -9.40 -2.70
N CYS A 55 7.65 -8.75 -2.76
CA CYS A 55 7.11 -8.19 -3.99
C CYS A 55 8.03 -7.12 -4.60
N VAL A 56 8.59 -6.24 -3.77
CA VAL A 56 9.49 -5.17 -4.25
C VAL A 56 10.93 -5.63 -4.49
N GLY A 57 11.25 -6.89 -4.15
CA GLY A 57 12.59 -7.46 -4.34
C GLY A 57 13.63 -6.99 -3.31
N LEU A 58 13.21 -6.56 -2.12
CA LEU A 58 14.10 -6.34 -0.97
C LEU A 58 14.50 -7.67 -0.31
N GLN A 59 13.70 -8.70 -0.53
CA GLN A 59 13.94 -10.07 -0.09
C GLN A 59 13.52 -11.04 -1.18
N GLU A 60 14.08 -12.26 -1.14
CA GLU A 60 13.67 -13.35 -2.04
C GLU A 60 12.80 -14.35 -1.28
N PRO A 61 11.77 -14.92 -1.92
CA PRO A 61 11.02 -16.03 -1.35
C PRO A 61 11.91 -17.27 -1.26
N ASP A 62 11.64 -18.14 -0.29
CA ASP A 62 12.33 -19.42 -0.17
C ASP A 62 11.71 -20.44 -1.13
N GLU A 63 10.39 -20.34 -1.36
CA GLU A 63 9.64 -21.14 -2.31
C GLU A 63 8.64 -20.27 -3.08
N GLY A 64 8.25 -20.73 -4.25
CA GLY A 64 7.29 -20.06 -5.13
C GLY A 64 7.90 -18.99 -6.02
N GLU A 65 7.03 -18.23 -6.67
CA GLU A 65 7.43 -17.17 -7.59
C GLU A 65 6.48 -15.98 -7.56
N ILE A 66 7.01 -14.80 -7.87
CA ILE A 66 6.22 -13.55 -7.99
C ILE A 66 6.34 -13.07 -9.42
N LEU A 67 5.19 -12.94 -10.09
CA LEU A 67 5.10 -12.38 -11.41
C LEU A 67 4.61 -10.93 -11.33
N VAL A 68 5.17 -10.09 -12.19
CA VAL A 68 4.77 -8.69 -12.39
C VAL A 68 4.38 -8.54 -13.86
N ASP A 69 3.16 -8.07 -14.11
CA ASP A 69 2.59 -7.95 -15.46
C ASP A 69 2.65 -9.28 -16.27
N GLY A 70 2.50 -10.41 -15.58
CA GLY A 70 2.52 -11.76 -16.15
C GLY A 70 3.91 -12.36 -16.37
N GLU A 71 4.98 -11.62 -16.11
CA GLU A 71 6.36 -12.07 -16.29
C GLU A 71 7.05 -12.33 -14.95
N ARG A 72 8.00 -13.27 -14.93
CA ARG A 72 8.90 -13.50 -13.80
C ARG A 72 10.18 -12.67 -13.98
N PRO A 73 10.29 -11.48 -13.36
CA PRO A 73 11.46 -10.63 -13.54
C PRO A 73 12.66 -11.17 -12.77
N GLN A 74 13.85 -11.07 -13.34
CA GLN A 74 15.10 -11.38 -12.62
C GLN A 74 15.33 -10.41 -11.44
N ARG A 75 14.87 -9.16 -11.56
CA ARG A 75 14.96 -8.14 -10.52
C ARG A 75 13.62 -7.41 -10.40
N ARG A 76 13.03 -7.45 -9.20
CA ARG A 76 11.74 -6.78 -8.93
C ARG A 76 11.89 -5.34 -8.47
N ALA A 77 13.08 -4.94 -8.03
CA ALA A 77 13.33 -3.58 -7.54
C ALA A 77 12.96 -2.52 -8.59
N GLY A 78 12.06 -1.62 -8.22
CA GLY A 78 11.62 -0.51 -9.07
C GLY A 78 10.55 -0.86 -10.11
N LEU A 79 10.01 -2.07 -10.15
CA LEU A 79 8.88 -2.42 -11.03
C LEU A 79 7.55 -1.91 -10.49
N VAL A 80 7.43 -1.78 -9.18
CA VAL A 80 6.26 -1.23 -8.47
C VAL A 80 6.66 -0.01 -7.64
N GLY A 81 5.70 0.87 -7.35
CA GLY A 81 5.89 1.95 -6.39
C GLY A 81 5.71 1.40 -4.98
N TYR A 82 6.61 1.71 -4.05
CA TYR A 82 6.52 1.24 -2.68
C TYR A 82 6.62 2.39 -1.68
N MET A 83 5.62 2.47 -0.82
CA MET A 83 5.59 3.34 0.34
C MET A 83 5.65 2.46 1.59
N PRO A 84 6.78 2.42 2.30
CA PRO A 84 6.90 1.68 3.54
C PRO A 84 6.17 2.38 4.68
N GLN A 85 5.96 1.69 5.79
CA GLN A 85 5.22 2.16 6.97
C GLN A 85 5.73 3.50 7.52
N ARG A 86 7.05 3.74 7.46
CA ARG A 86 7.64 5.05 7.78
C ARG A 86 7.69 5.91 6.52
N ASP A 87 7.47 7.21 6.66
CA ASP A 87 7.49 8.15 5.53
C ASP A 87 8.85 8.24 4.82
N LEU A 88 9.96 7.97 5.55
CA LEU A 88 11.34 7.99 5.07
C LEU A 88 11.66 9.26 4.27
N LEU A 89 11.09 10.40 4.66
CA LEU A 89 11.47 11.68 4.11
C LEU A 89 12.87 12.06 4.58
N LEU A 90 13.69 12.56 3.66
CA LEU A 90 15.03 13.02 3.97
C LEU A 90 14.93 14.36 4.69
N PRO A 91 15.28 14.47 5.98
CA PRO A 91 15.01 15.67 6.79
C PRO A 91 15.82 16.89 6.34
N TRP A 92 16.91 16.69 5.60
CA TRP A 92 17.77 17.74 5.04
C TRP A 92 17.36 18.19 3.63
N ARG A 93 16.27 17.64 3.07
CA ARG A 93 15.71 18.03 1.78
C ARG A 93 14.37 18.70 1.98
N SER A 94 14.07 19.69 1.12
CA SER A 94 12.73 20.28 1.06
C SER A 94 11.69 19.23 0.62
N VAL A 95 10.42 19.57 0.76
CA VAL A 95 9.29 18.75 0.26
C VAL A 95 9.49 18.45 -1.23
N LEU A 96 9.75 19.49 -2.03
CA LEU A 96 9.96 19.32 -3.45
C LEU A 96 11.17 18.42 -3.75
N ASP A 97 12.30 18.63 -3.08
CA ASP A 97 13.48 17.80 -3.31
C ASP A 97 13.28 16.34 -2.85
N ASN A 98 12.42 16.09 -1.86
CA ASN A 98 12.01 14.73 -1.47
C ASN A 98 11.20 14.04 -2.57
N VAL A 99 10.21 14.72 -3.16
CA VAL A 99 9.37 14.12 -4.21
C VAL A 99 10.09 14.00 -5.55
N LEU A 100 11.20 14.70 -5.75
CA LEU A 100 12.04 14.58 -6.95
C LEU A 100 12.97 13.37 -6.94
N ILE A 101 13.19 12.69 -5.81
CA ILE A 101 14.09 11.53 -5.70
C ILE A 101 13.85 10.47 -6.79
N PRO A 102 12.62 10.05 -7.12
CA PRO A 102 12.39 9.06 -8.17
C PRO A 102 12.91 9.48 -9.55
N PHE A 103 12.88 10.75 -9.85
CA PHE A 103 13.40 11.30 -11.11
C PHE A 103 14.93 11.37 -11.10
N GLU A 104 15.52 11.76 -9.97
CA GLU A 104 16.98 11.76 -9.79
C GLU A 104 17.56 10.35 -10.00
N VAL A 105 16.92 9.32 -9.41
CA VAL A 105 17.33 7.91 -9.57
C VAL A 105 17.24 7.45 -11.03
N LYS A 106 16.29 7.99 -11.80
CA LYS A 106 16.14 7.70 -13.24
C LYS A 106 17.04 8.55 -14.14
N GLY A 107 17.80 9.49 -13.59
CA GLY A 107 18.64 10.41 -14.36
C GLY A 107 17.86 11.46 -15.18
N ILE A 108 16.60 11.72 -14.80
CA ILE A 108 15.76 12.71 -15.50
C ILE A 108 16.19 14.13 -15.06
N PRO A 109 16.37 15.06 -16.03
CA PRO A 109 16.82 16.42 -15.73
C PRO A 109 15.91 17.13 -14.72
N LYS A 110 16.53 17.84 -13.74
CA LYS A 110 15.81 18.51 -12.64
C LYS A 110 14.75 19.51 -13.12
N ARG A 111 14.97 20.18 -14.24
CA ARG A 111 14.02 21.16 -14.80
C ARG A 111 12.72 20.49 -15.24
N GLU A 112 12.81 19.37 -15.93
CA GLU A 112 11.64 18.60 -16.41
C GLU A 112 10.90 17.96 -15.24
N SER A 113 11.63 17.31 -14.33
CA SER A 113 11.07 16.63 -13.17
C SER A 113 10.36 17.58 -12.20
N ARG A 114 10.92 18.81 -12.02
CA ARG A 114 10.33 19.85 -11.17
C ARG A 114 8.94 20.27 -11.68
N GLN A 115 8.80 20.49 -12.98
CA GLN A 115 7.52 20.88 -13.57
C GLN A 115 6.47 19.78 -13.34
N LYS A 116 6.80 18.53 -13.69
CA LYS A 116 5.91 17.37 -13.47
C LYS A 116 5.52 17.18 -12.00
N ALA A 117 6.46 17.40 -11.09
CA ALA A 117 6.18 17.31 -9.67
C ALA A 117 5.21 18.39 -9.21
N LEU A 118 5.45 19.65 -9.58
CA LEU A 118 4.61 20.80 -9.18
C LEU A 118 3.17 20.69 -9.68
N GLU A 119 2.96 20.15 -10.90
CA GLU A 119 1.61 19.87 -11.43
C GLU A 119 0.80 18.93 -10.53
N MET A 120 1.48 18.05 -9.77
CA MET A 120 0.84 17.10 -8.86
C MET A 120 0.60 17.65 -7.44
N PHE A 121 1.22 18.77 -7.06
CA PHE A 121 1.11 19.31 -5.69
C PHE A 121 -0.33 19.64 -5.31
N SER A 122 -1.13 20.21 -6.24
CA SER A 122 -2.55 20.52 -6.00
C SER A 122 -3.38 19.26 -5.75
N HIS A 123 -3.19 18.20 -6.55
CA HIS A 123 -3.90 16.93 -6.35
C HIS A 123 -3.60 16.31 -5.00
N PHE A 124 -2.40 16.59 -4.43
CA PHE A 124 -1.96 16.08 -3.14
C PHE A 124 -2.18 17.05 -1.97
N GLY A 125 -2.75 18.27 -2.24
CA GLY A 125 -3.02 19.29 -1.23
C GLY A 125 -1.74 19.76 -0.55
N LEU A 126 -0.69 19.97 -1.33
CA LEU A 126 0.64 20.37 -0.88
C LEU A 126 1.09 21.73 -1.45
N GLU A 127 0.15 22.50 -2.06
CA GLU A 127 0.46 23.84 -2.56
C GLU A 127 1.01 24.73 -1.45
N ALA A 128 1.98 25.55 -1.80
CA ALA A 128 2.74 26.44 -0.93
C ALA A 128 3.69 25.76 0.09
N PHE A 129 3.83 24.41 0.05
CA PHE A 129 4.75 23.67 0.92
C PHE A 129 6.00 23.16 0.21
N GLU A 130 6.23 23.54 -1.05
CA GLU A 130 7.32 23.04 -1.92
C GLU A 130 8.69 23.24 -1.29
N HIS A 131 8.87 24.36 -0.60
CA HIS A 131 10.15 24.79 -0.01
C HIS A 131 10.29 24.45 1.45
N GLU A 132 9.23 23.96 2.09
CA GLU A 132 9.24 23.56 3.49
C GLU A 132 10.06 22.27 3.68
N TYR A 133 10.52 22.07 4.92
CA TYR A 133 11.21 20.84 5.33
C TYR A 133 10.26 19.91 6.06
N PRO A 134 10.55 18.58 6.08
CA PRO A 134 9.69 17.60 6.76
C PRO A 134 9.37 17.94 8.22
N SER A 135 10.26 18.65 8.91
CA SER A 135 10.06 19.08 10.31
C SER A 135 8.96 20.14 10.49
N ALA A 136 8.65 20.90 9.44
CA ALA A 136 7.59 21.91 9.45
C ALA A 136 6.19 21.35 9.13
N LEU A 137 6.11 20.05 8.73
CA LEU A 137 4.88 19.43 8.27
C LEU A 137 4.13 18.69 9.39
N SER A 138 2.80 18.69 9.34
CA SER A 138 1.99 17.76 10.13
C SER A 138 2.23 16.30 9.73
N GLY A 139 1.82 15.34 10.56
CA GLY A 139 1.92 13.92 10.24
C GLY A 139 1.20 13.56 8.93
N GLY A 140 -0.03 14.07 8.75
CA GLY A 140 -0.80 13.86 7.52
C GLY A 140 -0.13 14.46 6.27
N MET A 141 0.48 15.64 6.40
CA MET A 141 1.22 16.24 5.28
C MET A 141 2.46 15.43 4.91
N ARG A 142 3.22 14.92 5.90
CA ARG A 142 4.35 14.03 5.61
C ARG A 142 3.91 12.77 4.86
N GLN A 143 2.77 12.17 5.24
CA GLN A 143 2.21 11.02 4.52
C GLN A 143 1.83 11.37 3.08
N ARG A 144 1.22 12.53 2.83
CA ARG A 144 0.92 13.01 1.48
C ARG A 144 2.19 13.21 0.65
N VAL A 145 3.24 13.77 1.22
CA VAL A 145 4.57 13.92 0.54
C VAL A 145 5.17 12.56 0.22
N ALA A 146 5.16 11.61 1.14
CA ALA A 146 5.66 10.26 0.92
C ALA A 146 4.87 9.52 -0.17
N LEU A 147 3.55 9.70 -0.18
CA LEU A 147 2.69 9.13 -1.21
C LEU A 147 2.91 9.80 -2.58
N LEU A 148 3.04 11.14 -2.64
CA LEU A 148 3.39 11.86 -3.87
C LEU A 148 4.75 11.38 -4.42
N ARG A 149 5.76 11.24 -3.56
CA ARG A 149 7.06 10.65 -3.96
C ARG A 149 6.89 9.25 -4.56
N THR A 150 6.08 8.40 -3.93
CA THR A 150 5.80 7.06 -4.43
C THR A 150 5.03 7.10 -5.76
N TRP A 151 4.07 8.01 -5.88
CA TRP A 151 3.29 8.24 -7.09
C TRP A 151 4.15 8.65 -8.29
N LEU A 152 5.10 9.56 -8.06
CA LEU A 152 6.04 10.07 -9.07
C LEU A 152 7.08 9.03 -9.52
N MET A 153 7.14 7.84 -8.90
CA MET A 153 7.84 6.70 -9.48
C MET A 153 7.23 6.29 -10.84
N GLY A 154 5.99 6.69 -11.14
CA GLY A 154 5.32 6.47 -12.41
C GLY A 154 5.01 5.00 -12.68
N ARG A 155 4.79 4.21 -11.63
CA ARG A 155 4.45 2.79 -11.75
C ARG A 155 2.94 2.59 -11.76
N SER A 156 2.46 1.62 -12.52
CA SER A 156 1.04 1.26 -12.60
C SER A 156 0.51 0.64 -11.31
N THR A 157 1.38 0.01 -10.53
CA THR A 157 1.05 -0.66 -9.27
C THR A 157 1.78 0.00 -8.10
N LEU A 158 1.05 0.30 -7.04
CA LEU A 158 1.55 0.89 -5.80
C LEU A 158 1.30 -0.07 -4.63
N LEU A 159 2.31 -0.24 -3.79
CA LEU A 159 2.26 -0.96 -2.52
C LEU A 159 2.35 0.04 -1.38
N LEU A 160 1.34 0.13 -0.54
CA LEU A 160 1.23 1.07 0.58
C LEU A 160 1.16 0.29 1.89
N ASP A 161 2.22 0.37 2.69
CA ASP A 161 2.35 -0.38 3.96
C ASP A 161 1.96 0.49 5.14
N GLU A 162 0.76 0.29 5.69
CA GLU A 162 0.17 1.03 6.81
C GLU A 162 0.32 2.57 6.71
N PRO A 163 -0.02 3.20 5.57
CA PRO A 163 0.31 4.61 5.34
C PRO A 163 -0.40 5.58 6.30
N PHE A 164 -1.45 5.15 6.99
CA PHE A 164 -2.25 5.99 7.88
C PHE A 164 -2.17 5.58 9.35
N GLY A 165 -1.35 4.56 9.69
CA GLY A 165 -1.29 3.98 11.03
C GLY A 165 -0.90 4.96 12.15
N ALA A 166 -0.08 5.97 11.86
CA ALA A 166 0.41 6.95 12.84
C ALA A 166 -0.43 8.24 12.93
N LEU A 167 -1.61 8.29 12.27
CA LEU A 167 -2.45 9.48 12.20
C LEU A 167 -3.61 9.43 13.20
N ASP A 168 -4.03 10.60 13.67
CA ASP A 168 -5.27 10.74 14.42
C ASP A 168 -6.50 10.38 13.55
N ALA A 169 -7.63 10.08 14.19
CA ALA A 169 -8.80 9.54 13.52
C ALA A 169 -9.40 10.47 12.45
N LEU A 170 -9.38 11.80 12.67
CA LEU A 170 -9.94 12.77 11.73
C LEU A 170 -9.06 12.89 10.48
N THR A 171 -7.78 13.12 10.67
CA THR A 171 -6.77 13.20 9.59
C THR A 171 -6.75 11.91 8.77
N ARG A 172 -6.90 10.74 9.42
CA ARG A 172 -6.95 9.44 8.74
C ARG A 172 -8.15 9.37 7.79
N LYS A 173 -9.36 9.72 8.25
CA LYS A 173 -10.57 9.74 7.40
C LYS A 173 -10.43 10.66 6.21
N GLU A 174 -9.92 11.87 6.41
CA GLU A 174 -9.67 12.82 5.33
C GLU A 174 -8.70 12.26 4.28
N LEU A 175 -7.65 11.56 4.72
CA LEU A 175 -6.65 10.95 3.83
C LEU A 175 -7.18 9.70 3.11
N GLN A 176 -8.06 8.93 3.74
CA GLN A 176 -8.75 7.81 3.08
C GLN A 176 -9.62 8.30 1.93
N ASP A 177 -10.47 9.31 2.17
CA ASP A 177 -11.31 9.92 1.15
C ASP A 177 -10.48 10.53 0.02
N TRP A 178 -9.40 11.21 0.39
CA TRP A 178 -8.48 11.79 -0.57
C TRP A 178 -7.78 10.70 -1.41
N LEU A 179 -7.27 9.61 -0.79
CA LEU A 179 -6.64 8.50 -1.51
C LEU A 179 -7.60 7.85 -2.51
N LEU A 180 -8.86 7.66 -2.14
CA LEU A 180 -9.87 7.11 -3.04
C LEU A 180 -10.12 8.01 -4.25
N ARG A 181 -10.17 9.34 -4.06
CA ARG A 181 -10.32 10.30 -5.16
C ARG A 181 -9.13 10.22 -6.13
N VAL A 182 -7.91 10.28 -5.61
CA VAL A 182 -6.69 10.20 -6.41
C VAL A 182 -6.58 8.85 -7.13
N TRP A 183 -6.92 7.75 -6.45
CA TRP A 183 -6.94 6.43 -7.06
C TRP A 183 -7.93 6.32 -8.22
N GLN A 184 -9.16 6.83 -8.06
CA GLN A 184 -10.19 6.83 -9.12
C GLN A 184 -9.80 7.71 -10.31
N GLU A 185 -9.17 8.87 -10.05
CA GLU A 185 -8.75 9.81 -11.09
C GLU A 185 -7.65 9.23 -12.00
N PHE A 186 -6.72 8.46 -11.43
CA PHE A 186 -5.54 8.00 -12.14
C PHE A 186 -5.51 6.49 -12.44
N GLU A 187 -6.55 5.75 -12.07
CA GLU A 187 -6.74 4.32 -12.37
C GLU A 187 -5.52 3.43 -12.03
N ARG A 188 -4.87 3.70 -10.89
CA ARG A 188 -3.73 2.89 -10.44
C ARG A 188 -4.20 1.59 -9.80
N THR A 189 -3.36 0.57 -9.85
CA THR A 189 -3.55 -0.64 -9.04
C THR A 189 -2.92 -0.42 -7.68
N ILE A 190 -3.64 -0.70 -6.60
CA ILE A 190 -3.13 -0.51 -5.24
C ILE A 190 -3.20 -1.82 -4.46
N MET A 191 -2.09 -2.18 -3.85
CA MET A 191 -2.04 -3.12 -2.73
C MET A 191 -1.81 -2.32 -1.45
N PHE A 192 -2.65 -2.53 -0.46
CA PHE A 192 -2.68 -1.74 0.76
C PHE A 192 -2.63 -2.65 1.99
N ILE A 193 -1.70 -2.41 2.88
CA ILE A 193 -1.65 -3.11 4.18
C ILE A 193 -2.23 -2.21 5.25
N THR A 194 -3.12 -2.77 6.07
CA THR A 194 -3.60 -2.14 7.30
C THR A 194 -3.90 -3.18 8.37
N HIS A 195 -3.98 -2.75 9.61
CA HIS A 195 -4.51 -3.51 10.72
C HIS A 195 -5.94 -3.08 11.10
N ASP A 196 -6.48 -2.06 10.44
CA ASP A 196 -7.83 -1.54 10.66
C ASP A 196 -8.81 -2.15 9.66
N VAL A 197 -9.79 -2.92 10.16
CA VAL A 197 -10.77 -3.64 9.34
C VAL A 197 -11.76 -2.70 8.67
N GLU A 198 -12.16 -1.60 9.35
CA GLU A 198 -13.05 -0.59 8.75
C GLU A 198 -12.36 0.08 7.57
N GLU A 199 -11.08 0.44 7.74
CA GLU A 199 -10.26 1.01 6.66
C GLU A 199 -10.17 0.05 5.47
N ALA A 200 -9.95 -1.25 5.72
CA ALA A 200 -9.89 -2.27 4.68
C ALA A 200 -11.20 -2.35 3.88
N VAL A 201 -12.35 -2.41 4.56
CA VAL A 201 -13.68 -2.43 3.91
C VAL A 201 -13.94 -1.12 3.17
N TYR A 202 -13.55 0.02 3.76
CA TYR A 202 -13.80 1.33 3.17
C TYR A 202 -13.02 1.55 1.87
N LEU A 203 -11.78 1.10 1.80
CA LEU A 203 -10.90 1.38 0.66
C LEU A 203 -10.99 0.32 -0.44
N ALA A 204 -11.08 -0.97 -0.10
CA ALA A 204 -10.81 -2.07 -1.01
C ALA A 204 -11.98 -2.44 -1.94
N ASP A 205 -11.64 -2.98 -3.12
CA ASP A 205 -12.54 -3.81 -3.92
C ASP A 205 -12.50 -5.26 -3.45
N ARG A 206 -11.37 -5.67 -2.85
CA ARG A 206 -11.15 -7.01 -2.31
C ARG A 206 -10.23 -6.96 -1.10
N VAL A 207 -10.56 -7.74 -0.08
CA VAL A 207 -9.77 -7.90 1.15
C VAL A 207 -9.21 -9.31 1.21
N ILE A 208 -7.91 -9.42 1.51
CA ILE A 208 -7.20 -10.66 1.79
C ILE A 208 -6.88 -10.69 3.28
N VAL A 209 -7.31 -11.74 3.98
CA VAL A 209 -7.04 -11.96 5.39
C VAL A 209 -5.90 -12.96 5.53
N LEU A 210 -4.80 -12.55 6.16
CA LEU A 210 -3.71 -13.46 6.52
C LEU A 210 -3.92 -14.01 7.94
N SER A 211 -3.65 -15.31 8.11
CA SER A 211 -3.60 -15.96 9.43
C SER A 211 -2.49 -15.34 10.30
N ALA A 212 -2.54 -15.65 11.60
CA ALA A 212 -1.38 -15.50 12.48
C ALA A 212 -0.19 -16.34 11.93
N ARG A 213 1.01 -16.05 12.42
CA ARG A 213 2.27 -16.66 11.96
C ARG A 213 2.25 -18.19 12.01
N PRO A 214 2.64 -18.90 10.93
CA PRO A 214 2.99 -18.38 9.61
C PRO A 214 1.76 -17.83 8.88
N GLY A 215 1.96 -16.71 8.14
CA GLY A 215 0.90 -16.09 7.36
C GLY A 215 0.48 -16.97 6.19
N LYS A 216 -0.76 -17.41 6.18
CA LYS A 216 -1.46 -18.10 5.09
C LYS A 216 -2.69 -17.29 4.70
N ILE A 217 -3.16 -17.41 3.49
CA ILE A 217 -4.46 -16.82 3.14
C ILE A 217 -5.56 -17.60 3.88
N LYS A 218 -6.24 -16.91 4.79
CA LYS A 218 -7.36 -17.44 5.55
C LYS A 218 -8.68 -17.18 4.84
N LEU A 219 -8.81 -15.99 4.25
CA LEU A 219 -9.99 -15.57 3.51
C LEU A 219 -9.58 -14.58 2.41
N GLU A 220 -10.25 -14.67 1.28
CA GLU A 220 -10.27 -13.67 0.23
C GLU A 220 -11.72 -13.31 -0.05
N THR A 221 -12.09 -12.05 0.13
CA THR A 221 -13.46 -11.61 -0.02
C THR A 221 -13.58 -10.34 -0.86
N LYS A 222 -14.56 -10.31 -1.73
CA LYS A 222 -14.93 -9.13 -2.51
C LYS A 222 -15.76 -8.17 -1.66
N ILE A 223 -15.55 -6.89 -1.82
CA ILE A 223 -16.29 -5.83 -1.13
C ILE A 223 -17.28 -5.22 -2.13
N ASP A 224 -18.50 -5.73 -2.12
CA ASP A 224 -19.60 -5.30 -3.00
C ASP A 224 -20.30 -4.04 -2.48
N LEU A 225 -19.51 -3.00 -2.15
CA LEU A 225 -20.04 -1.67 -1.82
C LEU A 225 -19.93 -0.77 -3.06
N PRO A 226 -20.94 0.09 -3.32
CA PRO A 226 -20.91 0.97 -4.47
C PRO A 226 -19.78 1.99 -4.39
N ARG A 227 -19.34 2.46 -5.54
CA ARG A 227 -18.41 3.59 -5.68
C ARG A 227 -19.11 4.79 -6.32
N PRO A 228 -18.76 6.06 -6.02
CA PRO A 228 -17.72 6.47 -5.06
C PRO A 228 -18.14 6.21 -3.60
N ARG A 229 -17.21 5.75 -2.78
CA ARG A 229 -17.46 5.54 -1.35
C ARG A 229 -17.46 6.86 -0.59
N ARG A 230 -18.29 6.92 0.46
CA ARG A 230 -18.47 8.11 1.30
C ARG A 230 -18.46 7.69 2.76
N GLN A 231 -17.98 8.53 3.66
CA GLN A 231 -17.90 8.24 5.10
C GLN A 231 -19.27 7.84 5.70
N GLY A 232 -20.39 8.37 5.18
CA GLY A 232 -21.72 7.99 5.62
C GLY A 232 -22.05 6.50 5.45
N MET A 233 -21.39 5.80 4.51
CA MET A 233 -21.60 4.37 4.26
C MET A 233 -21.12 3.50 5.43
N ILE A 234 -20.23 4.00 6.28
CA ILE A 234 -19.74 3.31 7.48
C ILE A 234 -20.89 3.00 8.45
N ALA A 235 -21.92 3.86 8.48
CA ALA A 235 -23.11 3.67 9.32
C ALA A 235 -24.15 2.71 8.70
N GLU A 236 -23.96 2.25 7.47
CA GLU A 236 -24.91 1.35 6.80
C GLU A 236 -24.79 -0.09 7.31
N PRO A 237 -25.91 -0.84 7.42
CA PRO A 237 -25.90 -2.22 7.90
C PRO A 237 -24.99 -3.15 7.08
N GLU A 238 -24.89 -2.94 5.77
CA GLU A 238 -24.06 -3.70 4.85
C GLU A 238 -22.57 -3.58 5.20
N PHE A 239 -22.12 -2.35 5.43
CA PHE A 239 -20.74 -2.08 5.85
C PHE A 239 -20.43 -2.80 7.18
N GLY A 240 -21.31 -2.64 8.17
CA GLY A 240 -21.16 -3.32 9.48
C GLY A 240 -21.15 -4.85 9.36
N ARG A 241 -21.87 -5.43 8.40
CA ARG A 241 -21.86 -6.89 8.16
C ARG A 241 -20.51 -7.35 7.62
N LEU A 242 -19.94 -6.63 6.64
CA LEU A 242 -18.62 -6.92 6.09
C LEU A 242 -17.52 -6.82 7.16
N VAL A 243 -17.54 -5.76 7.97
CA VAL A 243 -16.59 -5.57 9.08
C VAL A 243 -16.68 -6.72 10.08
N ARG A 244 -17.88 -7.08 10.56
CA ARG A 244 -18.05 -8.21 11.50
C ARG A 244 -17.55 -9.53 10.91
N GLY A 245 -17.83 -9.79 9.62
CA GLY A 245 -17.33 -10.99 8.96
C GLY A 245 -15.81 -11.08 8.95
N LEU A 246 -15.12 -9.98 8.66
CA LEU A 246 -13.67 -9.93 8.68
C LEU A 246 -13.08 -10.01 10.09
N LEU A 247 -13.71 -9.37 11.10
CA LEU A 247 -13.30 -9.47 12.50
C LEU A 247 -13.41 -10.91 13.03
N ALA A 248 -14.49 -11.61 12.72
CA ALA A 248 -14.66 -13.03 13.07
C ALA A 248 -13.52 -13.89 12.48
N GLU A 249 -13.14 -13.63 11.23
CA GLU A 249 -12.00 -14.32 10.60
C GLU A 249 -10.65 -14.01 11.26
N LEU A 250 -10.48 -12.81 11.82
CA LEU A 250 -9.29 -12.45 12.59
C LEU A 250 -9.31 -13.03 14.02
N GLY A 251 -10.40 -13.67 14.45
CA GLY A 251 -10.56 -14.22 15.78
C GLY A 251 -10.86 -13.16 16.85
N VAL A 252 -11.44 -12.04 16.43
CA VAL A 252 -11.93 -11.00 17.34
C VAL A 252 -13.42 -11.24 17.55
N ASP A 253 -13.78 -11.64 18.76
CA ASP A 253 -15.19 -11.80 19.17
C ASP A 253 -15.87 -10.42 19.15
N THR A 254 -17.00 -10.31 18.43
CA THR A 254 -17.80 -9.08 18.26
C THR A 254 -19.16 -9.18 18.94
#